data_7bae821b93d6123178d61ac9bea92b0a
#
_entry.id   7bae821b93d6123178d61ac9bea92b0a
#
_cell.length_a   1.000
_cell.length_b   1.000
_cell.length_c   1.000
_cell.angle_alpha   90.00
_cell.angle_beta   90.00
_cell.angle_gamma   90.00
#
_symmetry.space_group_name_H-M   'P 1'
#
loop_
_entity.id
_entity.type
_entity.pdbx_description
1 polymer ?
#
loop_
_entity_poly.entity_id
_entity_poly.type
_entity_poly.pdbx_seq_one_letter_code
_entity_poly.pdbx_strand_id
1 'polypeptide(L)'
;MKPQHKGVVDVQLILEKRPQASRLMYFSSPLLAIVLTVIVGGLIFAAMGQPPLRALYLYFIDPITNLWSIEEVLVKATPLILIGVGLAVTFRANVWNIGAEGQLTAGALMGSIIPILFTSWQSPLALFCMLVMGMIGGALLAAIPALLKVRFGVNEILTSLMLVYIVHLLLDWLVRGPWKDPFGYNFPKSIGFDDWHLLPTFGDGRVHLGLVIAIIIALILYWVMMILKSFAERHCLQQLKIAGQRYFFWLIKNGAI
;
A
#
# COMPACT_ATOMS: atom_id res chain seq x y z
N MET A 1 -1.21 67.74 -33.28
CA MET A 1 -1.31 67.17 -31.95
C MET A 1 -2.02 65.84 -32.07
N LYS A 2 -1.27 64.72 -31.89
CA LYS A 2 -1.88 63.36 -31.86
C LYS A 2 -2.20 63.03 -30.40
N PRO A 3 -3.39 62.48 -30.09
CA PRO A 3 -3.70 62.05 -28.75
C PRO A 3 -2.89 60.81 -28.40
N GLN A 4 -2.16 60.89 -27.25
CA GLN A 4 -1.52 59.72 -26.65
C GLN A 4 -2.62 58.81 -26.09
N HIS A 5 -2.74 57.61 -26.66
CA HIS A 5 -3.47 56.53 -26.03
C HIS A 5 -2.71 56.08 -24.76
N LYS A 6 -3.29 56.38 -23.59
CA LYS A 6 -2.91 55.75 -22.34
C LYS A 6 -3.15 54.25 -22.46
N GLY A 7 -2.08 53.47 -22.54
CA GLY A 7 -2.16 52.00 -22.53
C GLY A 7 -2.86 51.52 -21.25
N VAL A 8 -4.00 50.92 -21.39
CA VAL A 8 -4.66 50.15 -20.34
C VAL A 8 -3.73 48.95 -20.09
N VAL A 9 -3.11 48.89 -18.92
CA VAL A 9 -2.33 47.73 -18.48
C VAL A 9 -3.36 46.62 -18.20
N ASP A 10 -3.49 45.71 -19.12
CA ASP A 10 -4.34 44.53 -18.97
C ASP A 10 -3.65 43.57 -17.97
N VAL A 11 -4.09 43.62 -16.72
CA VAL A 11 -3.55 42.75 -15.66
C VAL A 11 -4.19 41.37 -15.80
N GLN A 12 -3.53 40.49 -16.52
CA GLN A 12 -3.94 39.08 -16.59
C GLN A 12 -3.42 38.32 -15.37
N LEU A 13 -4.33 37.80 -14.56
CA LEU A 13 -4.02 36.87 -13.48
C LEU A 13 -3.67 35.50 -14.08
N ILE A 14 -2.37 35.19 -14.12
CA ILE A 14 -1.87 33.88 -14.58
C ILE A 14 -1.48 33.05 -13.35
N LEU A 15 -2.09 31.88 -13.21
CA LEU A 15 -1.71 30.89 -12.18
C LEU A 15 -0.49 30.10 -12.68
N GLU A 16 0.68 30.48 -12.20
CA GLU A 16 1.93 29.75 -12.47
C GLU A 16 2.33 28.88 -11.27
N LYS A 17 2.80 27.66 -11.59
CA LYS A 17 3.34 26.74 -10.58
C LYS A 17 4.64 27.32 -10.04
N ARG A 18 4.72 27.51 -8.72
CA ARG A 18 5.95 28.00 -8.07
C ARG A 18 7.11 27.06 -8.32
N PRO A 19 8.29 27.54 -8.74
CA PRO A 19 9.47 26.72 -9.01
C PRO A 19 10.06 26.09 -7.73
N GLN A 20 9.82 26.68 -6.56
CA GLN A 20 10.29 26.15 -5.27
C GLN A 20 9.14 26.05 -4.28
N ALA A 21 9.07 24.91 -3.58
CA ALA A 21 8.12 24.70 -2.50
C ALA A 21 8.48 25.61 -1.30
N SER A 22 7.53 26.41 -0.82
CA SER A 22 7.70 27.18 0.41
C SER A 22 7.74 26.24 1.61
N ARG A 23 8.74 26.37 2.50
CA ARG A 23 8.84 25.59 3.75
C ARG A 23 7.57 25.72 4.61
N LEU A 24 6.99 26.89 4.66
CA LEU A 24 5.74 27.14 5.38
C LEU A 24 4.60 26.30 4.79
N MET A 25 4.43 26.28 3.47
CA MET A 25 3.39 25.51 2.78
C MET A 25 3.59 24.00 2.94
N TYR A 26 4.82 23.52 3.06
CA TYR A 26 5.11 22.10 3.27
C TYR A 26 4.50 21.58 4.58
N PHE A 27 4.56 22.36 5.66
CA PHE A 27 3.99 22.00 6.96
C PHE A 27 2.53 22.44 7.12
N SER A 28 2.14 23.59 6.58
CA SER A 28 0.77 24.12 6.72
C SER A 28 -0.24 23.40 5.84
N SER A 29 0.16 22.89 4.68
CA SER A 29 -0.76 22.18 3.75
C SER A 29 -1.38 20.92 4.34
N PRO A 30 -0.65 20.00 4.97
CA PRO A 30 -1.24 18.84 5.64
C PRO A 30 -2.15 19.23 6.81
N LEU A 31 -1.74 20.23 7.60
CA LEU A 31 -2.54 20.71 8.72
C LEU A 31 -3.87 21.31 8.25
N LEU A 32 -3.81 22.14 7.20
CA LEU A 32 -5.00 22.73 6.58
C LEU A 32 -5.93 21.65 6.00
N ALA A 33 -5.36 20.60 5.38
CA ALA A 33 -6.13 19.47 4.87
C ALA A 33 -6.88 18.73 5.99
N ILE A 34 -6.22 18.48 7.13
CA ILE A 34 -6.83 17.87 8.31
C ILE A 34 -7.98 18.74 8.83
N VAL A 35 -7.75 20.03 9.02
CA VAL A 35 -8.77 20.96 9.51
C VAL A 35 -9.98 21.00 8.56
N LEU A 36 -9.74 21.12 7.25
CA LEU A 36 -10.80 21.10 6.24
C LEU A 36 -11.57 19.77 6.26
N THR A 37 -10.89 18.63 6.40
CA THR A 37 -11.54 17.32 6.48
C THR A 37 -12.46 17.24 7.70
N VAL A 38 -12.02 17.72 8.87
CA VAL A 38 -12.83 17.75 10.09
C VAL A 38 -14.04 18.68 9.93
N ILE A 39 -13.87 19.86 9.34
CA ILE A 39 -14.98 20.80 9.09
C ILE A 39 -15.99 20.20 8.12
N VAL A 40 -15.54 19.71 6.97
CA VAL A 40 -16.42 19.11 5.95
C VAL A 40 -17.12 17.87 6.51
N GLY A 41 -16.39 16.99 7.21
CA GLY A 41 -16.97 15.83 7.88
C GLY A 41 -18.05 16.22 8.91
N GLY A 42 -17.78 17.23 9.72
CA GLY A 42 -18.74 17.78 10.67
C GLY A 42 -20.01 18.33 9.99
N LEU A 43 -19.86 19.03 8.87
CA LEU A 43 -20.98 19.53 8.08
C LEU A 43 -21.83 18.40 7.48
N ILE A 44 -21.18 17.33 6.99
CA ILE A 44 -21.87 16.15 6.48
C ILE A 44 -22.68 15.49 7.58
N PHE A 45 -22.11 15.26 8.77
CA PHE A 45 -22.85 14.70 9.91
C PHE A 45 -24.02 15.58 10.34
N ALA A 46 -23.84 16.91 10.36
CA ALA A 46 -24.94 17.84 10.65
C ALA A 46 -26.06 17.74 9.60
N ALA A 47 -25.72 17.66 8.32
CA ALA A 47 -26.69 17.48 7.23
C ALA A 47 -27.46 16.14 7.32
N MET A 48 -26.81 15.10 7.89
CA MET A 48 -27.44 13.81 8.16
C MET A 48 -28.26 13.78 9.47
N GLY A 49 -28.40 14.92 10.16
CA GLY A 49 -29.13 15.02 11.42
C GLY A 49 -28.40 14.41 12.63
N GLN A 50 -27.11 14.11 12.49
CA GLN A 50 -26.30 13.57 13.58
C GLN A 50 -25.53 14.69 14.30
N PRO A 51 -25.32 14.59 15.63
CA PRO A 51 -24.54 15.59 16.36
C PRO A 51 -23.07 15.56 15.91
N PRO A 52 -22.57 16.63 15.25
CA PRO A 52 -21.27 16.60 14.57
C PRO A 52 -20.09 16.33 15.50
N LEU A 53 -20.08 16.98 16.68
CA LEU A 53 -18.99 16.82 17.65
C LEU A 53 -18.92 15.39 18.20
N ARG A 54 -20.06 14.77 18.48
CA ARG A 54 -20.10 13.37 18.94
C ARG A 54 -19.67 12.40 17.87
N ALA A 55 -20.10 12.61 16.62
CA ALA A 55 -19.69 11.80 15.49
C ALA A 55 -18.18 11.88 15.23
N LEU A 56 -17.60 13.10 15.25
CA LEU A 56 -16.16 13.31 15.11
C LEU A 56 -15.38 12.69 16.28
N TYR A 57 -15.87 12.79 17.50
CA TYR A 57 -15.26 12.15 18.68
C TYR A 57 -15.20 10.63 18.50
N LEU A 58 -16.32 9.99 18.14
CA LEU A 58 -16.39 8.54 17.91
C LEU A 58 -15.50 8.07 16.74
N TYR A 59 -15.26 8.93 15.76
CA TYR A 59 -14.44 8.58 14.59
C TYR A 59 -12.95 8.72 14.84
N PHE A 60 -12.51 9.79 15.53
CA PHE A 60 -11.09 10.11 15.66
C PHE A 60 -10.50 9.83 17.04
N ILE A 61 -11.30 9.92 18.09
CA ILE A 61 -10.81 9.85 19.47
C ILE A 61 -11.15 8.50 20.12
N ASP A 62 -12.37 8.04 19.97
CA ASP A 62 -12.82 6.78 20.58
C ASP A 62 -11.95 5.57 20.19
N PRO A 63 -11.48 5.41 18.93
CA PRO A 63 -10.63 4.29 18.54
C PRO A 63 -9.28 4.21 19.25
N ILE A 64 -8.83 5.28 19.88
CA ILE A 64 -7.56 5.35 20.61
C ILE A 64 -7.73 5.45 22.13
N THR A 65 -8.98 5.49 22.64
CA THR A 65 -9.25 5.64 24.08
C THR A 65 -9.52 4.31 24.77
N ASN A 66 -10.06 3.33 24.06
CA ASN A 66 -10.41 2.02 24.60
C ASN A 66 -9.40 0.96 24.16
N LEU A 67 -8.96 0.10 25.09
CA LEU A 67 -8.02 -0.98 24.77
C LEU A 67 -8.55 -1.89 23.66
N TRP A 68 -9.82 -2.25 23.72
CA TRP A 68 -10.47 -3.07 22.70
C TRP A 68 -10.42 -2.41 21.30
N SER A 69 -10.69 -1.11 21.22
CA SER A 69 -10.62 -0.35 19.95
C SER A 69 -9.19 -0.27 19.42
N ILE A 70 -8.20 -0.11 20.30
CA ILE A 70 -6.77 -0.12 19.92
C ILE A 70 -6.38 -1.49 19.33
N GLU A 71 -6.81 -2.58 19.95
CA GLU A 71 -6.56 -3.92 19.41
C GLU A 71 -7.17 -4.11 18.02
N GLU A 72 -8.40 -3.66 17.78
CA GLU A 72 -9.04 -3.69 16.46
C GLU A 72 -8.26 -2.89 15.42
N VAL A 73 -7.76 -1.71 15.79
CA VAL A 73 -6.91 -0.89 14.91
C VAL A 73 -5.62 -1.64 14.58
N LEU A 74 -4.96 -2.27 15.54
CA LEU A 74 -3.72 -3.03 15.35
C LEU A 74 -3.94 -4.26 14.45
N VAL A 75 -5.03 -4.98 14.64
CA VAL A 75 -5.39 -6.13 13.78
C VAL A 75 -5.58 -5.68 12.33
N LYS A 76 -6.31 -4.59 12.11
CA LYS A 76 -6.53 -4.04 10.76
C LYS A 76 -5.28 -3.40 10.16
N ALA A 77 -4.40 -2.84 10.99
CA ALA A 77 -3.14 -2.24 10.55
C ALA A 77 -2.14 -3.31 10.07
N THR A 78 -2.20 -4.54 10.59
CA THR A 78 -1.25 -5.61 10.27
C THR A 78 -1.10 -5.87 8.76
N PRO A 79 -2.16 -6.17 8.00
CA PRO A 79 -2.05 -6.36 6.56
C PRO A 79 -1.65 -5.07 5.83
N LEU A 80 -2.10 -3.90 6.30
CA LEU A 80 -1.75 -2.61 5.70
C LEU A 80 -0.25 -2.30 5.84
N ILE A 81 0.36 -2.64 6.98
CA ILE A 81 1.82 -2.50 7.18
C ILE A 81 2.56 -3.36 6.16
N LEU A 82 2.19 -4.64 6.01
CA LEU A 82 2.83 -5.54 5.04
C LEU A 82 2.72 -5.04 3.61
N ILE A 83 1.51 -4.61 3.21
CA ILE A 83 1.26 -4.03 1.89
C ILE A 83 2.07 -2.76 1.70
N GLY A 84 2.04 -1.83 2.66
CA GLY A 84 2.73 -0.55 2.58
C GLY A 84 4.24 -0.70 2.42
N VAL A 85 4.83 -1.64 3.15
CA VAL A 85 6.27 -1.94 3.04
C VAL A 85 6.61 -2.57 1.69
N GLY A 86 5.79 -3.50 1.19
CA GLY A 86 5.93 -4.06 -0.16
C GLY A 86 5.83 -3.00 -1.25
N LEU A 87 4.84 -2.11 -1.16
CA LEU A 87 4.67 -1.00 -2.10
C LEU A 87 5.83 0.00 -2.04
N ALA A 88 6.38 0.28 -0.86
CA ALA A 88 7.54 1.15 -0.73
C ALA A 88 8.76 0.63 -1.51
N VAL A 89 8.95 -0.69 -1.58
CA VAL A 89 10.01 -1.33 -2.39
C VAL A 89 9.72 -1.16 -3.88
N THR A 90 8.50 -1.45 -4.34
CA THR A 90 8.13 -1.35 -5.75
C THR A 90 8.17 0.09 -6.27
N PHE A 91 7.73 1.06 -5.48
CA PHE A 91 7.78 2.49 -5.84
C PHE A 91 9.22 3.00 -5.95
N ARG A 92 10.13 2.52 -5.11
CA ARG A 92 11.56 2.83 -5.26
C ARG A 92 12.17 2.25 -6.53
N ALA A 93 11.65 1.13 -7.01
CA ALA A 93 12.01 0.55 -8.31
C ALA A 93 11.30 1.22 -9.50
N ASN A 94 10.55 2.31 -9.26
CA ASN A 94 9.72 3.00 -10.25
C ASN A 94 8.67 2.08 -10.92
N VAL A 95 8.15 1.12 -10.15
CA VAL A 95 7.06 0.23 -10.54
C VAL A 95 5.81 0.61 -9.74
N TRP A 96 4.78 1.09 -10.43
CA TRP A 96 3.54 1.56 -9.81
C TRP A 96 2.54 0.41 -9.71
N ASN A 97 2.57 -0.31 -8.60
CA ASN A 97 1.64 -1.40 -8.32
C ASN A 97 0.41 -0.87 -7.58
N ILE A 98 -0.72 -0.74 -8.27
CA ILE A 98 -2.02 -0.38 -7.65
C ILE A 98 -2.85 -1.65 -7.32
N GLY A 99 -2.33 -2.83 -7.66
CA GLY A 99 -3.01 -4.11 -7.48
C GLY A 99 -2.81 -4.79 -6.12
N ALA A 100 -2.26 -4.10 -5.13
CA ALA A 100 -1.90 -4.71 -3.84
C ALA A 100 -3.10 -5.32 -3.09
N GLU A 101 -4.28 -4.69 -3.18
CA GLU A 101 -5.52 -5.21 -2.61
C GLU A 101 -5.93 -6.54 -3.26
N GLY A 102 -5.87 -6.63 -4.59
CA GLY A 102 -6.13 -7.88 -5.31
C GLY A 102 -5.11 -8.97 -4.97
N GLN A 103 -3.83 -8.61 -4.79
CA GLN A 103 -2.78 -9.54 -4.39
C GLN A 103 -3.03 -10.10 -2.98
N LEU A 104 -3.46 -9.25 -2.04
CA LEU A 104 -3.89 -9.69 -0.71
C LEU A 104 -5.08 -10.65 -0.81
N THR A 105 -6.10 -10.30 -1.59
CA THR A 105 -7.29 -11.12 -1.78
C THR A 105 -6.97 -12.47 -2.45
N ALA A 106 -6.12 -12.46 -3.48
CA ALA A 106 -5.66 -13.70 -4.12
C ALA A 106 -4.85 -14.59 -3.16
N GLY A 107 -4.00 -13.96 -2.34
CA GLY A 107 -3.28 -14.66 -1.28
C GLY A 107 -4.23 -15.28 -0.25
N ALA A 108 -5.24 -14.52 0.19
CA ALA A 108 -6.26 -15.02 1.11
C ALA A 108 -7.04 -16.17 0.52
N LEU A 109 -7.45 -16.09 -0.76
CA LEU A 109 -8.14 -17.18 -1.46
C LEU A 109 -7.28 -18.44 -1.52
N MET A 110 -6.02 -18.32 -1.95
CA MET A 110 -5.13 -19.49 -2.04
C MET A 110 -4.84 -20.11 -0.68
N GLY A 111 -4.63 -19.31 0.37
CA GLY A 111 -4.45 -19.80 1.74
C GLY A 111 -5.71 -20.49 2.29
N SER A 112 -6.89 -19.99 1.95
CA SER A 112 -8.18 -20.52 2.39
C SER A 112 -8.55 -21.87 1.75
N ILE A 113 -7.87 -22.29 0.69
CA ILE A 113 -8.08 -23.61 0.07
C ILE A 113 -7.88 -24.73 1.10
N ILE A 114 -6.88 -24.60 1.97
CA ILE A 114 -6.53 -25.65 2.94
C ILE A 114 -7.66 -25.89 3.95
N PRO A 115 -8.13 -24.91 4.73
CA PRO A 115 -9.20 -25.14 5.70
C PRO A 115 -10.54 -25.49 5.04
N ILE A 116 -10.78 -25.09 3.79
CA ILE A 116 -12.03 -25.38 3.09
C ILE A 116 -12.06 -26.81 2.54
N LEU A 117 -10.94 -27.29 1.96
CA LEU A 117 -10.88 -28.64 1.38
C LEU A 117 -10.48 -29.71 2.39
N PHE A 118 -9.69 -29.36 3.40
CA PHE A 118 -9.15 -30.28 4.41
C PHE A 118 -9.61 -29.89 5.82
N THR A 119 -10.91 -29.77 6.01
CA THR A 119 -11.54 -29.34 7.28
C THR A 119 -11.14 -30.19 8.49
N SER A 120 -10.78 -31.46 8.29
CA SER A 120 -10.35 -32.39 9.35
C SER A 120 -8.84 -32.31 9.69
N TRP A 121 -8.08 -31.48 8.99
CA TRP A 121 -6.63 -31.40 9.19
C TRP A 121 -6.26 -30.50 10.38
N GLN A 122 -6.27 -31.07 11.58
CA GLN A 122 -5.97 -30.43 12.84
C GLN A 122 -4.48 -30.53 13.17
N SER A 123 -3.65 -29.67 12.59
CA SER A 123 -2.20 -29.66 12.81
C SER A 123 -1.62 -28.25 12.62
N PRO A 124 -0.60 -27.85 13.39
CA PRO A 124 0.11 -26.59 13.17
C PRO A 124 0.71 -26.45 11.74
N LEU A 125 0.94 -27.60 11.08
CA LEU A 125 1.42 -27.63 9.69
C LEU A 125 0.39 -27.04 8.72
N ALA A 126 -0.91 -27.14 9.04
CA ALA A 126 -1.97 -26.54 8.21
C ALA A 126 -1.81 -25.03 8.10
N LEU A 127 -1.58 -24.33 9.23
CA LEU A 127 -1.33 -22.89 9.25
C LEU A 127 -0.07 -22.50 8.44
N PHE A 128 1.02 -23.26 8.59
CA PHE A 128 2.23 -23.02 7.81
C PHE A 128 1.96 -23.16 6.30
N CYS A 129 1.27 -24.22 5.88
CA CYS A 129 0.89 -24.43 4.49
C CYS A 129 -0.04 -23.31 3.96
N MET A 130 -0.98 -22.83 4.78
CA MET A 130 -1.84 -21.69 4.45
C MET A 130 -1.03 -20.41 4.17
N LEU A 131 -0.04 -20.12 5.02
CA LEU A 131 0.83 -18.96 4.85
C LEU A 131 1.66 -19.07 3.57
N VAL A 132 2.23 -20.24 3.28
CA VAL A 132 2.99 -20.49 2.05
C VAL A 132 2.09 -20.36 0.82
N MET A 133 0.92 -20.98 0.83
CA MET A 133 -0.06 -20.88 -0.26
C MET A 133 -0.51 -19.45 -0.47
N GLY A 134 -0.74 -18.70 0.62
CA GLY A 134 -1.09 -17.28 0.57
C GLY A 134 0.00 -16.43 -0.09
N MET A 135 1.27 -16.65 0.27
CA MET A 135 2.41 -15.97 -0.38
C MET A 135 2.49 -16.30 -1.87
N ILE A 136 2.30 -17.57 -2.24
CA ILE A 136 2.30 -17.99 -3.65
C ILE A 136 1.14 -17.34 -4.40
N GLY A 137 -0.08 -17.33 -3.86
CA GLY A 137 -1.25 -16.71 -4.48
C GLY A 137 -1.05 -15.22 -4.77
N GLY A 138 -0.59 -14.47 -3.77
CA GLY A 138 -0.28 -13.04 -3.94
C GLY A 138 0.85 -12.80 -4.95
N ALA A 139 1.91 -13.61 -4.91
CA ALA A 139 3.05 -13.51 -5.83
C ALA A 139 2.66 -13.84 -7.28
N LEU A 140 1.85 -14.87 -7.50
CA LEU A 140 1.36 -15.25 -8.84
C LEU A 140 0.54 -14.11 -9.45
N LEU A 141 -0.36 -13.51 -8.67
CA LEU A 141 -1.14 -12.37 -9.17
C LEU A 141 -0.26 -11.16 -9.47
N ALA A 142 0.74 -10.88 -8.63
CA ALA A 142 1.71 -9.81 -8.87
C ALA A 142 2.60 -10.06 -10.10
N ALA A 143 2.90 -11.32 -10.39
CA ALA A 143 3.74 -11.70 -11.53
C ALA A 143 3.07 -11.39 -12.87
N ILE A 144 1.74 -11.42 -12.96
CA ILE A 144 1.01 -11.17 -14.22
C ILE A 144 1.30 -9.76 -14.77
N PRO A 145 1.02 -8.65 -14.04
CA PRO A 145 1.31 -7.31 -14.55
C PRO A 145 2.82 -7.08 -14.75
N ALA A 146 3.67 -7.68 -13.91
CA ALA A 146 5.11 -7.58 -14.06
C ALA A 146 5.60 -8.22 -15.37
N LEU A 147 5.14 -9.42 -15.71
CA LEU A 147 5.46 -10.12 -16.95
C LEU A 147 4.93 -9.38 -18.18
N LEU A 148 3.71 -8.86 -18.11
CA LEU A 148 3.11 -8.08 -19.19
C LEU A 148 3.89 -6.79 -19.44
N LYS A 149 4.35 -6.11 -18.39
CA LYS A 149 5.19 -4.92 -18.51
C LYS A 149 6.52 -5.24 -19.17
N VAL A 150 7.23 -6.27 -18.67
CA VAL A 150 8.58 -6.62 -19.15
C VAL A 150 8.55 -7.17 -20.58
N ARG A 151 7.56 -8.02 -20.92
CA ARG A 151 7.50 -8.71 -22.21
C ARG A 151 6.84 -7.89 -23.31
N PHE A 152 5.81 -7.12 -22.97
CA PHE A 152 4.96 -6.42 -23.93
C PHE A 152 4.91 -4.91 -23.75
N GLY A 153 5.58 -4.36 -22.73
CA GLY A 153 5.55 -2.92 -22.45
C GLY A 153 4.18 -2.39 -22.01
N VAL A 154 3.31 -3.27 -21.51
CA VAL A 154 1.95 -2.90 -21.05
C VAL A 154 2.02 -2.05 -19.79
N ASN A 155 1.09 -1.13 -19.62
CA ASN A 155 1.00 -0.28 -18.44
C ASN A 155 0.59 -1.11 -17.21
N GLU A 156 1.50 -1.21 -16.23
CA GLU A 156 1.31 -1.99 -15.01
C GLU A 156 0.21 -1.44 -14.09
N ILE A 157 -0.06 -0.14 -14.15
CA ILE A 157 -1.13 0.51 -13.36
C ILE A 157 -2.49 -0.04 -13.79
N LEU A 158 -2.77 -0.04 -15.10
CA LEU A 158 -4.02 -0.53 -15.64
C LEU A 158 -4.19 -2.03 -15.45
N THR A 159 -3.14 -2.81 -15.74
CA THR A 159 -3.20 -4.28 -15.61
C THR A 159 -3.37 -4.73 -14.17
N SER A 160 -2.65 -4.11 -13.22
CA SER A 160 -2.80 -4.44 -11.80
C SER A 160 -4.19 -4.06 -11.28
N LEU A 161 -4.74 -2.91 -11.68
CA LEU A 161 -6.08 -2.49 -11.31
C LEU A 161 -7.17 -3.44 -11.87
N MET A 162 -7.05 -3.85 -13.13
CA MET A 162 -7.99 -4.81 -13.72
C MET A 162 -7.99 -6.15 -12.99
N LEU A 163 -6.82 -6.62 -12.58
CA LEU A 163 -6.70 -7.87 -11.81
C LEU A 163 -7.36 -7.77 -10.43
N VAL A 164 -7.38 -6.60 -9.78
CA VAL A 164 -8.14 -6.40 -8.53
C VAL A 164 -9.61 -6.74 -8.74
N TYR A 165 -10.24 -6.17 -9.76
CA TYR A 165 -11.65 -6.46 -10.05
C TYR A 165 -11.90 -7.93 -10.37
N ILE A 166 -11.03 -8.56 -11.16
CA ILE A 166 -11.16 -9.99 -11.49
C ILE A 166 -11.12 -10.85 -10.22
N VAL A 167 -10.18 -10.57 -9.31
CA VAL A 167 -10.06 -11.36 -8.07
C VAL A 167 -11.22 -11.11 -7.12
N HIS A 168 -11.75 -9.88 -7.05
CA HIS A 168 -12.94 -9.61 -6.24
C HIS A 168 -14.19 -10.32 -6.78
N LEU A 169 -14.37 -10.34 -8.12
CA LEU A 169 -15.44 -11.14 -8.73
C LEU A 169 -15.27 -12.63 -8.48
N LEU A 170 -14.02 -13.13 -8.53
CA LEU A 170 -13.72 -14.52 -8.19
C LEU A 170 -14.04 -14.83 -6.72
N LEU A 171 -13.67 -13.95 -5.79
CA LEU A 171 -14.02 -14.06 -4.38
C LEU A 171 -15.55 -14.13 -4.20
N ASP A 172 -16.28 -13.20 -4.81
CA ASP A 172 -17.75 -13.15 -4.70
C ASP A 172 -18.40 -14.42 -5.25
N TRP A 173 -17.93 -14.93 -6.40
CA TRP A 173 -18.39 -16.19 -6.97
C TRP A 173 -18.10 -17.39 -6.05
N LEU A 174 -16.90 -17.46 -5.45
CA LEU A 174 -16.52 -18.56 -4.56
C LEU A 174 -17.38 -18.59 -3.30
N VAL A 175 -17.55 -17.45 -2.60
CA VAL A 175 -18.30 -17.41 -1.33
C VAL A 175 -19.81 -17.52 -1.52
N ARG A 176 -20.33 -17.22 -2.70
CA ARG A 176 -21.76 -17.43 -3.03
C ARG A 176 -22.04 -18.80 -3.62
N GLY A 177 -21.02 -19.48 -4.12
CA GLY A 177 -21.12 -20.80 -4.79
C GLY A 177 -20.36 -21.90 -4.06
N PRO A 178 -19.19 -22.32 -4.59
CA PRO A 178 -18.50 -23.54 -4.12
C PRO A 178 -18.04 -23.50 -2.64
N TRP A 179 -17.73 -22.32 -2.11
CA TRP A 179 -17.22 -22.13 -0.75
C TRP A 179 -18.27 -21.62 0.23
N LYS A 180 -19.52 -21.54 -0.21
CA LYS A 180 -20.62 -21.06 0.62
C LYS A 180 -20.79 -21.94 1.86
N ASP A 181 -20.89 -21.31 3.04
CA ASP A 181 -21.22 -21.99 4.28
C ASP A 181 -22.66 -22.53 4.23
N PRO A 182 -22.89 -23.87 4.33
CA PRO A 182 -24.23 -24.46 4.35
C PRO A 182 -25.10 -23.96 5.49
N PHE A 183 -24.50 -23.56 6.62
CA PHE A 183 -25.18 -23.09 7.82
C PHE A 183 -25.25 -21.57 7.93
N GLY A 184 -24.78 -20.84 6.92
CA GLY A 184 -24.64 -19.39 6.93
C GLY A 184 -25.91 -18.59 6.66
N TYR A 185 -27.10 -19.13 6.78
CA TYR A 185 -28.40 -18.45 6.56
C TYR A 185 -28.44 -17.64 5.25
N ASN A 186 -27.89 -18.19 4.19
CA ASN A 186 -27.77 -17.55 2.88
C ASN A 186 -26.85 -16.30 2.82
N PHE A 187 -26.09 -16.04 3.86
CA PHE A 187 -25.09 -14.99 3.85
C PHE A 187 -23.89 -15.40 2.98
N PRO A 188 -23.29 -14.49 2.19
CA PRO A 188 -22.12 -14.79 1.35
C PRO A 188 -20.86 -14.87 2.21
N LYS A 189 -20.66 -16.01 2.85
CA LYS A 189 -19.48 -16.33 3.66
C LYS A 189 -19.05 -17.78 3.44
N SER A 190 -17.76 -18.05 3.64
CA SER A 190 -17.21 -19.41 3.73
C SER A 190 -17.45 -20.00 5.12
N ILE A 191 -17.18 -21.31 5.25
CA ILE A 191 -17.13 -21.97 6.56
C ILE A 191 -16.15 -21.27 7.50
N GLY A 192 -16.42 -21.29 8.80
CA GLY A 192 -15.49 -20.79 9.82
C GLY A 192 -14.21 -21.64 9.86
N PHE A 193 -13.11 -21.02 10.21
CA PHE A 193 -11.84 -21.72 10.37
C PHE A 193 -11.67 -22.16 11.83
N ASP A 194 -11.14 -23.36 12.05
CA ASP A 194 -10.80 -23.88 13.37
C ASP A 194 -9.53 -23.21 13.92
N ASP A 195 -9.31 -23.33 15.23
CA ASP A 195 -8.17 -22.74 15.93
C ASP A 195 -6.80 -23.12 15.33
N TRP A 196 -6.70 -24.30 14.71
CA TRP A 196 -5.50 -24.78 14.01
C TRP A 196 -5.15 -23.98 12.74
N HIS A 197 -6.08 -23.22 12.23
CA HIS A 197 -5.95 -22.39 11.03
C HIS A 197 -5.79 -20.90 11.37
N LEU A 198 -5.83 -20.55 12.67
CA LEU A 198 -5.71 -19.19 13.14
C LEU A 198 -4.32 -18.91 13.70
N LEU A 199 -3.84 -17.68 13.50
CA LEU A 199 -2.61 -17.24 14.15
C LEU A 199 -2.86 -17.08 15.66
N PRO A 200 -1.93 -17.52 16.52
CA PRO A 200 -2.06 -17.37 17.97
C PRO A 200 -2.20 -15.88 18.33
N THR A 201 -3.13 -15.61 19.26
CA THR A 201 -3.38 -14.27 19.81
C THR A 201 -2.55 -14.03 21.06
N PHE A 202 -2.34 -12.77 21.42
CA PHE A 202 -1.67 -12.38 22.67
C PHE A 202 -2.70 -12.23 23.78
N GLY A 203 -2.68 -13.16 24.74
CA GLY A 203 -3.62 -13.18 25.86
C GLY A 203 -5.06 -13.35 25.40
N ASP A 204 -5.99 -12.68 26.11
CA ASP A 204 -7.45 -12.69 25.80
C ASP A 204 -7.84 -11.67 24.71
N GLY A 205 -6.84 -10.95 24.15
CA GLY A 205 -7.05 -9.93 23.14
C GLY A 205 -7.18 -10.49 21.71
N ARG A 206 -7.48 -9.60 20.75
CA ARG A 206 -7.61 -9.94 19.33
C ARG A 206 -6.32 -9.75 18.53
N VAL A 207 -5.29 -9.15 19.14
CA VAL A 207 -3.99 -8.95 18.50
C VAL A 207 -3.28 -10.30 18.34
N HIS A 208 -2.96 -10.65 17.12
CA HIS A 208 -2.34 -11.92 16.78
C HIS A 208 -0.86 -11.77 16.41
N LEU A 209 -0.12 -12.87 16.42
CA LEU A 209 1.31 -12.94 16.09
C LEU A 209 1.67 -12.30 14.74
N GLY A 210 0.70 -12.20 13.83
CA GLY A 210 0.86 -11.55 12.53
C GLY A 210 1.35 -10.10 12.60
N LEU A 211 1.00 -9.34 13.65
CA LEU A 211 1.49 -7.98 13.85
C LEU A 211 3.01 -7.97 14.07
N VAL A 212 3.51 -8.89 14.90
CA VAL A 212 4.95 -9.00 15.17
C VAL A 212 5.70 -9.41 13.90
N ILE A 213 5.16 -10.37 13.15
CA ILE A 213 5.70 -10.79 11.85
C ILE A 213 5.75 -9.60 10.88
N ALA A 214 4.68 -8.80 10.82
CA ALA A 214 4.62 -7.62 9.94
C ALA A 214 5.69 -6.59 10.29
N ILE A 215 5.90 -6.31 11.58
CA ILE A 215 6.94 -5.39 12.06
C ILE A 215 8.34 -5.94 11.75
N ILE A 216 8.58 -7.23 12.00
CA ILE A 216 9.88 -7.86 11.70
C ILE A 216 10.18 -7.78 10.19
N ILE A 217 9.21 -8.12 9.34
CA ILE A 217 9.38 -8.02 7.88
C ILE A 217 9.63 -6.56 7.46
N ALA A 218 8.93 -5.59 8.04
CA ALA A 218 9.15 -4.18 7.77
C ALA A 218 10.59 -3.74 8.11
N LEU A 219 11.10 -4.17 9.27
CA LEU A 219 12.47 -3.87 9.70
C LEU A 219 13.52 -4.55 8.80
N ILE A 220 13.30 -5.81 8.43
CA ILE A 220 14.19 -6.56 7.52
C ILE A 220 14.24 -5.86 6.15
N LEU A 221 13.09 -5.52 5.57
CA LEU A 221 13.04 -4.85 4.27
C LEU A 221 13.64 -3.45 4.32
N TYR A 222 13.42 -2.70 5.41
CA TYR A 222 14.09 -1.43 5.63
C TYR A 222 15.62 -1.59 5.60
N TRP A 223 16.13 -2.57 6.32
CA TRP A 223 17.57 -2.85 6.39
C TRP A 223 18.16 -3.29 5.05
N VAL A 224 17.48 -4.19 4.34
CA VAL A 224 17.84 -4.61 2.98
C VAL A 224 17.90 -3.41 2.03
N MET A 225 16.91 -2.52 2.08
CA MET A 225 16.89 -1.32 1.23
C MET A 225 18.02 -0.35 1.55
N MET A 226 18.39 -0.22 2.82
CA MET A 226 19.56 0.57 3.24
C MET A 226 20.87 0.00 2.67
N ILE A 227 21.03 -1.33 2.74
CA ILE A 227 22.21 -2.01 2.18
C ILE A 227 22.26 -1.82 0.66
N LEU A 228 21.16 -2.08 -0.05
CA LEU A 228 21.08 -1.92 -1.51
C LEU A 228 21.40 -0.49 -1.94
N LYS A 229 20.90 0.52 -1.22
CA LYS A 229 21.24 1.92 -1.48
C LYS A 229 22.74 2.16 -1.32
N SER A 230 23.36 1.68 -0.25
CA SER A 230 24.80 1.81 0.01
C SER A 230 25.66 1.10 -1.05
N PHE A 231 25.21 -0.04 -1.59
CA PHE A 231 25.86 -0.71 -2.71
C PHE A 231 25.75 0.08 -4.00
N ALA A 232 24.56 0.58 -4.34
CA ALA A 232 24.33 1.37 -5.55
C ALA A 232 25.15 2.66 -5.55
N GLU A 233 25.23 3.36 -4.44
CA GLU A 233 26.06 4.56 -4.30
C GLU A 233 27.55 4.25 -4.49
N ARG A 234 28.06 3.17 -3.89
CA ARG A 234 29.46 2.76 -4.08
C ARG A 234 29.79 2.40 -5.52
N HIS A 235 28.89 1.65 -6.19
CA HIS A 235 29.08 1.31 -7.61
C HIS A 235 29.04 2.56 -8.52
N CYS A 236 28.14 3.49 -8.26
CA CYS A 236 28.05 4.74 -9.00
C CYS A 236 29.33 5.58 -8.85
N LEU A 237 29.82 5.73 -7.61
CA LEU A 237 31.06 6.45 -7.32
C LEU A 237 32.30 5.78 -7.96
N GLN A 238 32.36 4.45 -7.97
CA GLN A 238 33.44 3.73 -8.68
C GLN A 238 33.38 3.97 -10.18
N GLN A 239 32.20 3.93 -10.79
CA GLN A 239 32.06 4.20 -12.24
C GLN A 239 32.44 5.63 -12.58
N LEU A 240 32.03 6.62 -11.75
CA LEU A 240 32.45 8.02 -11.96
C LEU A 240 33.96 8.20 -11.81
N LYS A 241 34.59 7.51 -10.86
CA LYS A 241 36.05 7.55 -10.68
C LYS A 241 36.79 6.97 -11.88
N ILE A 242 36.30 5.85 -12.43
CA ILE A 242 36.86 5.22 -13.62
C ILE A 242 36.66 6.11 -14.88
N ALA A 243 35.47 6.70 -15.03
CA ALA A 243 35.17 7.62 -16.11
C ALA A 243 36.06 8.89 -16.05
N GLY A 244 36.21 9.47 -14.85
CA GLY A 244 37.09 10.61 -14.61
C GLY A 244 38.57 10.30 -14.96
N GLN A 245 39.07 9.11 -14.56
CA GLN A 245 40.42 8.67 -14.92
C GLN A 245 40.59 8.49 -16.45
N ARG A 246 39.59 7.88 -17.11
CA ARG A 246 39.62 7.74 -18.60
C ARG A 246 39.60 9.07 -19.30
N TYR A 247 38.80 10.04 -18.80
CA TYR A 247 38.78 11.39 -19.38
C TYR A 247 40.12 12.12 -19.19
N PHE A 248 40.72 11.99 -18.02
CA PHE A 248 42.03 12.56 -17.71
C PHE A 248 43.13 11.97 -18.61
N PHE A 249 43.20 10.64 -18.80
CA PHE A 249 44.10 9.98 -19.71
C PHE A 249 43.88 10.40 -21.18
N TRP A 250 42.63 10.62 -21.58
CA TRP A 250 42.32 11.10 -22.93
C TRP A 250 42.84 12.53 -23.18
N LEU A 251 42.69 13.43 -22.17
CA LEU A 251 43.22 14.80 -22.22
C LEU A 251 44.76 14.82 -22.37
N ILE A 252 45.48 14.01 -21.60
CA ILE A 252 46.93 13.89 -21.66
C ILE A 252 47.34 13.35 -23.05
N LYS A 253 46.66 12.34 -23.55
CA LYS A 253 46.99 11.72 -24.86
C LYS A 253 46.79 12.67 -26.03
N ASN A 254 45.84 13.58 -25.96
CA ASN A 254 45.52 14.54 -27.01
C ASN A 254 46.18 15.91 -26.82
N GLY A 255 47.12 16.06 -25.88
CA GLY A 255 47.92 17.28 -25.72
C GLY A 255 47.08 18.49 -25.25
N ALA A 256 45.97 18.25 -24.56
CA ALA A 256 45.08 19.31 -24.01
C ALA A 256 45.56 19.82 -22.63
N ILE A 257 46.60 19.20 -22.06
CA ILE A 257 47.32 19.58 -20.84
C ILE A 257 48.77 19.25 -21.03
#